data_a4ad253cdce4badc9a34b71cdf8cc1c8
#
_entry.id   a4ad253cdce4badc9a34b71cdf8cc1c8
#
_cell.length_a   1.000
_cell.length_b   1.000
_cell.length_c   1.000
_cell.angle_alpha   90.00
_cell.angle_beta   90.00
_cell.angle_gamma   90.00
#
_symmetry.space_group_name_H-M   'P 1'
#
loop_
_entity.id
_entity.type
_entity.pdbx_description
1 polymer ?
#
loop_
_entity_poly.entity_id
_entity_poly.type
_entity_poly.pdbx_seq_one_letter_code
_entity_poly.pdbx_strand_id
1 'polypeptide(L)'
;MTLLEISHHPLLPGSHCKGFFFHSGSMKLRSIKLSLVCEEQATYRQGTDMRFESHRAFKQEISVLDRHHLQSDQGLEHEFNFSIPESAMHSFRSEHNQVQWKLVVQIKPESLPRFKRSFLIIVHPGHHRREES
;
A
#
# COMPACT_ATOMS: atom_id res chain seq x y z
N MET A 1 -3.27 1.83 -17.75
CA MET A 1 -4.18 1.40 -16.69
C MET A 1 -3.43 0.53 -15.69
N THR A 2 -3.67 0.74 -14.42
CA THR A 2 -3.03 -0.01 -13.35
C THR A 2 -4.11 -0.70 -12.53
N LEU A 3 -3.99 -2.01 -12.36
CA LEU A 3 -4.92 -2.82 -11.60
C LEU A 3 -4.16 -3.60 -10.54
N LEU A 4 -4.73 -3.69 -9.36
CA LEU A 4 -4.12 -4.44 -8.27
C LEU A 4 -5.20 -5.24 -7.55
N GLU A 5 -4.96 -6.53 -7.38
CA GLU A 5 -5.87 -7.43 -6.67
C GLU A 5 -5.12 -8.16 -5.58
N ILE A 6 -5.80 -8.46 -4.49
CA ILE A 6 -5.23 -9.25 -3.40
C ILE A 6 -6.13 -10.45 -3.12
N SER A 7 -5.52 -11.49 -2.56
CA SER A 7 -6.19 -12.79 -2.42
C SER A 7 -7.29 -12.79 -1.37
N HIS A 8 -7.21 -11.91 -0.40
CA HIS A 8 -8.28 -11.80 0.60
C HIS A 8 -8.23 -10.42 1.24
N HIS A 9 -9.39 -10.00 1.74
CA HIS A 9 -9.58 -8.69 2.32
C HIS A 9 -10.86 -8.72 3.15
N PRO A 10 -10.89 -8.18 4.38
CA PRO A 10 -9.80 -7.46 5.04
C PRO A 10 -8.70 -8.37 5.55
N LEU A 11 -7.59 -7.76 5.92
CA LEU A 11 -6.41 -8.45 6.41
C LEU A 11 -6.34 -8.38 7.94
N LEU A 12 -5.54 -9.25 8.52
CA LEU A 12 -5.30 -9.26 9.96
C LEU A 12 -3.81 -9.11 10.21
N PRO A 13 -3.41 -8.59 11.39
CA PRO A 13 -1.99 -8.59 11.74
C PRO A 13 -1.42 -10.01 11.66
N GLY A 14 -0.23 -10.12 11.11
CA GLY A 14 0.41 -11.40 10.92
C GLY A 14 -0.04 -12.19 9.71
N SER A 15 -1.04 -11.74 8.96
CA SER A 15 -1.51 -12.49 7.81
C SER A 15 -0.57 -12.35 6.63
N HIS A 16 -0.53 -13.42 5.83
CA HIS A 16 0.19 -13.44 4.55
C HIS A 16 -0.83 -13.31 3.43
N CYS A 17 -0.47 -12.54 2.43
CA CYS A 17 -1.39 -12.26 1.35
C CYS A 17 -0.68 -12.35 0.02
N LYS A 18 -1.35 -12.94 -0.96
CA LYS A 18 -0.90 -12.92 -2.34
C LYS A 18 -1.59 -11.79 -3.07
N GLY A 19 -0.88 -11.18 -3.98
CA GLY A 19 -1.44 -10.14 -4.80
C GLY A 19 -1.07 -10.31 -6.24
N PHE A 20 -1.80 -9.61 -7.07
CA PHE A 20 -1.59 -9.59 -8.51
C PHE A 20 -1.61 -8.15 -8.97
N PHE A 21 -0.59 -7.78 -9.71
CA PHE A 21 -0.45 -6.44 -10.25
C PHE A 21 -0.48 -6.51 -11.77
N PHE A 22 -1.26 -5.63 -12.38
CA PHE A 22 -1.34 -5.52 -13.82
C PHE A 22 -1.21 -4.07 -14.22
N HIS A 23 -0.37 -3.80 -15.21
CA HIS A 23 -0.23 -2.47 -15.76
C HIS A 23 -0.21 -2.55 -17.27
N SER A 24 -1.04 -1.76 -17.92
CA SER A 24 -1.08 -1.69 -19.38
C SER A 24 -0.97 -0.23 -19.82
N GLY A 25 -0.44 -0.04 -21.00
CA GLY A 25 -0.30 1.28 -21.58
C GLY A 25 0.83 1.29 -22.60
N SER A 26 0.88 2.35 -23.38
CA SER A 26 1.94 2.50 -24.40
C SER A 26 3.18 3.18 -23.86
N MET A 27 3.18 3.59 -22.61
CA MET A 27 4.30 4.29 -22.01
C MET A 27 5.45 3.33 -21.72
N LYS A 28 6.64 3.70 -22.13
CA LYS A 28 7.83 2.94 -21.80
C LYS A 28 8.24 3.21 -20.36
N LEU A 29 8.47 2.17 -19.61
CA LEU A 29 8.75 2.26 -18.19
C LEU A 29 10.19 1.88 -17.90
N ARG A 30 10.79 2.58 -16.93
CA ARG A 30 12.11 2.25 -16.43
C ARG A 30 12.03 1.33 -15.23
N SER A 31 11.08 1.56 -14.34
CA SER A 31 10.93 0.72 -13.15
C SER A 31 9.54 0.88 -12.55
N ILE A 32 9.14 -0.15 -11.82
CA ILE A 32 7.94 -0.14 -10.98
C ILE A 32 8.35 -0.67 -9.63
N LYS A 33 7.97 0.06 -8.57
CA LYS A 33 8.25 -0.34 -7.20
C LYS A 33 6.95 -0.47 -6.44
N LEU A 34 6.76 -1.61 -5.79
CA LEU A 34 5.57 -1.88 -4.99
C LEU A 34 5.96 -1.92 -3.52
N SER A 35 5.25 -1.18 -2.69
CA SER A 35 5.54 -1.08 -1.26
C SER A 35 4.27 -1.19 -0.43
N LEU A 36 4.44 -1.72 0.79
CA LEU A 36 3.39 -1.73 1.80
C LEU A 36 3.68 -0.59 2.77
N VAL A 37 2.70 0.27 2.99
CA VAL A 37 2.88 1.48 3.80
C VAL A 37 1.76 1.59 4.81
N CYS A 38 2.12 1.99 6.03
CA CYS A 38 1.15 2.38 7.06
C CYS A 38 1.40 3.84 7.42
N GLU A 39 0.35 4.64 7.35
CA GLU A 39 0.43 6.05 7.71
C GLU A 39 -0.48 6.35 8.88
N GLU A 40 0.03 7.12 9.83
CA GLU A 40 -0.75 7.64 10.94
C GLU A 40 -0.97 9.13 10.70
N GLN A 41 -2.20 9.58 10.90
CA GLN A 41 -2.56 10.97 10.69
C GLN A 41 -3.29 11.49 11.92
N ALA A 42 -2.96 12.70 12.32
CA ALA A 42 -3.57 13.33 13.47
C ALA A 42 -3.95 14.77 13.12
N THR A 43 -5.13 15.17 13.57
CA THR A 43 -5.59 16.55 13.46
C THR A 43 -5.82 17.06 14.87
N TYR A 44 -5.24 18.19 15.20
CA TYR A 44 -5.38 18.76 16.53
C TYR A 44 -5.43 20.26 16.47
N ARG A 45 -5.97 20.85 17.54
CA ARG A 45 -6.07 22.30 17.63
C ARG A 45 -4.85 22.85 18.39
N GLN A 46 -4.26 23.89 17.84
CA GLN A 46 -3.20 24.61 18.50
C GLN A 46 -3.59 26.09 18.51
N GLY A 47 -4.03 26.58 19.68
CA GLY A 47 -4.59 27.90 19.75
C GLY A 47 -5.91 27.96 18.99
N THR A 48 -6.00 28.87 18.02
CA THR A 48 -7.18 29.00 17.16
C THR A 48 -7.00 28.25 15.85
N ASP A 49 -5.81 27.66 15.62
CA ASP A 49 -5.49 26.98 14.36
C ASP A 49 -5.71 25.48 14.49
N MET A 50 -6.11 24.86 13.38
CA MET A 50 -6.13 23.42 13.25
C MET A 50 -4.83 22.98 12.62
N ARG A 51 -4.19 21.98 13.24
CA ARG A 51 -2.95 21.39 12.73
C ARG A 51 -3.20 19.98 12.26
N PHE A 52 -2.53 19.63 11.19
CA PHE A 52 -2.58 18.28 10.62
C PHE A 52 -1.17 17.72 10.57
N GLU A 53 -1.00 16.53 11.11
CA GLU A 53 0.29 15.85 11.05
C GLU A 53 0.10 14.47 10.43
N SER A 54 1.07 14.08 9.61
CA SER A 54 1.09 12.77 9.00
C SER A 54 2.44 12.15 9.26
N HIS A 55 2.42 10.89 9.65
CA HIS A 55 3.63 10.15 9.98
C HIS A 55 3.57 8.78 9.33
N ARG A 56 4.66 8.41 8.64
CA ARG A 56 4.76 7.07 8.08
C ARG A 56 5.29 6.14 9.16
N ALA A 57 4.39 5.31 9.68
CA ALA A 57 4.73 4.40 10.78
C ALA A 57 5.44 3.14 10.29
N PHE A 58 5.24 2.75 9.03
CA PHE A 58 5.80 1.51 8.49
C PHE A 58 5.91 1.62 6.99
N LYS A 59 7.00 1.08 6.45
CA LYS A 59 7.16 0.95 5.00
C LYS A 59 8.02 -0.27 4.71
N GLN A 60 7.54 -1.11 3.81
CA GLN A 60 8.29 -2.28 3.36
C GLN A 60 8.20 -2.37 1.85
N GLU A 61 9.35 -2.47 1.20
CA GLU A 61 9.40 -2.70 -0.23
C GLU A 61 9.07 -4.15 -0.50
N ILE A 62 8.09 -4.39 -1.36
CA ILE A 62 7.63 -5.73 -1.69
C ILE A 62 8.34 -6.23 -2.94
N SER A 63 8.34 -5.44 -4.01
CA SER A 63 8.90 -5.84 -5.29
C SER A 63 9.45 -4.63 -6.03
N VAL A 64 10.49 -4.87 -6.81
CA VAL A 64 11.01 -3.88 -7.74
C VAL A 64 11.14 -4.56 -9.08
N LEU A 65 10.51 -3.98 -10.09
CA LEU A 65 10.61 -4.45 -11.46
C LEU A 65 11.41 -3.42 -12.26
N ASP A 66 12.46 -3.86 -12.90
CA ASP A 66 13.31 -2.98 -13.68
C ASP A 66 13.04 -3.15 -15.17
N ARG A 67 13.87 -2.52 -15.98
CA ARG A 67 13.71 -2.53 -17.42
C ARG A 67 13.69 -3.94 -18.04
N HIS A 68 14.39 -4.88 -17.45
CA HIS A 68 14.43 -6.25 -17.98
C HIS A 68 13.07 -6.93 -17.84
N HIS A 69 12.32 -6.61 -16.81
CA HIS A 69 11.00 -7.17 -16.57
C HIS A 69 9.92 -6.47 -17.37
N LEU A 70 10.20 -5.27 -17.90
CA LEU A 70 9.20 -4.39 -18.47
C LEU A 70 9.26 -4.30 -20.00
N GLN A 71 9.74 -5.35 -20.65
CA GLN A 71 9.93 -5.32 -22.08
C GLN A 71 8.74 -5.73 -22.92
N SER A 72 7.63 -6.09 -22.29
CA SER A 72 6.46 -6.55 -23.03
C SER A 72 5.61 -5.37 -23.50
N ASP A 73 5.19 -5.43 -24.75
CA ASP A 73 4.27 -4.44 -25.31
C ASP A 73 2.83 -4.74 -24.97
N GLN A 74 2.56 -5.91 -24.39
CA GLN A 74 1.20 -6.38 -24.15
C GLN A 74 0.70 -6.12 -22.74
N GLY A 75 1.50 -5.41 -21.96
CA GLY A 75 1.18 -5.18 -20.57
C GLY A 75 2.03 -6.03 -19.68
N LEU A 76 2.04 -5.66 -18.41
CA LEU A 76 2.86 -6.30 -17.39
C LEU A 76 1.96 -6.97 -16.37
N GLU A 77 2.20 -8.26 -16.12
CA GLU A 77 1.54 -9.00 -15.05
C GLU A 77 2.60 -9.43 -14.05
N HIS A 78 2.30 -9.29 -12.77
CA HIS A 78 3.26 -9.64 -11.73
C HIS A 78 2.52 -10.11 -10.48
N GLU A 79 2.89 -11.29 -10.00
CA GLU A 79 2.39 -11.79 -8.72
C GLU A 79 3.36 -11.35 -7.63
N PHE A 80 2.81 -11.03 -6.47
CA PHE A 80 3.62 -10.63 -5.34
C PHE A 80 3.02 -11.19 -4.05
N ASN A 81 3.85 -11.24 -3.02
CA ASN A 81 3.43 -11.69 -1.69
C ASN A 81 3.85 -10.65 -0.67
N PHE A 82 3.02 -10.46 0.32
CA PHE A 82 3.36 -9.57 1.41
C PHE A 82 2.73 -10.07 2.71
N SER A 83 3.22 -9.55 3.82
CA SER A 83 2.71 -9.92 5.13
C SER A 83 2.45 -8.66 5.93
N ILE A 84 1.37 -8.68 6.70
CA ILE A 84 1.11 -7.62 7.66
C ILE A 84 1.87 -7.98 8.93
N PRO A 85 2.69 -7.07 9.49
CA PRO A 85 3.40 -7.38 10.72
C PRO A 85 2.46 -7.79 11.83
N GLU A 86 2.92 -8.70 12.69
CA GLU A 86 2.09 -9.15 13.81
C GLU A 86 1.80 -8.03 14.78
N SER A 87 2.72 -7.09 14.92
CA SER A 87 2.56 -5.93 15.79
C SER A 87 1.83 -4.77 15.12
N ALA A 88 1.27 -4.99 13.94
CA ALA A 88 0.64 -3.92 13.17
C ALA A 88 -0.56 -3.35 13.91
N MET A 89 -0.64 -2.03 13.89
CA MET A 89 -1.86 -1.37 14.33
C MET A 89 -2.90 -1.50 13.24
N HIS A 90 -4.13 -1.87 13.62
CA HIS A 90 -5.19 -2.04 12.64
C HIS A 90 -5.61 -0.69 12.04
N SER A 91 -6.26 -0.75 10.89
CA SER A 91 -6.84 0.43 10.26
C SER A 91 -7.95 0.99 11.16
N PHE A 92 -7.97 2.30 11.32
CA PHE A 92 -9.10 2.92 11.99
C PHE A 92 -9.19 4.39 11.59
N ARG A 93 -10.35 4.96 11.88
CA ARG A 93 -10.58 6.36 11.64
C ARG A 93 -11.47 6.90 12.75
N SER A 94 -11.04 7.99 13.37
CA SER A 94 -11.80 8.72 14.34
C SER A 94 -11.86 10.19 13.91
N GLU A 95 -12.46 11.02 14.74
CA GLU A 95 -12.60 12.43 14.40
C GLU A 95 -11.27 13.13 14.21
N HIS A 96 -10.27 12.76 15.00
CA HIS A 96 -8.97 13.45 14.99
C HIS A 96 -7.79 12.58 14.62
N ASN A 97 -7.99 11.26 14.51
CA ASN A 97 -6.89 10.34 14.24
C ASN A 97 -7.28 9.32 13.20
N GLN A 98 -6.28 8.86 12.48
CA GLN A 98 -6.50 7.88 11.43
C GLN A 98 -5.25 7.05 11.24
N VAL A 99 -5.44 5.74 11.04
CA VAL A 99 -4.38 4.83 10.63
C VAL A 99 -4.82 4.19 9.32
N GLN A 100 -4.00 4.34 8.29
CA GLN A 100 -4.30 3.80 6.96
C GLN A 100 -3.19 2.88 6.50
N TRP A 101 -3.57 1.74 5.94
CA TRP A 101 -2.66 0.84 5.26
C TRP A 101 -2.87 0.95 3.76
N LYS A 102 -1.77 0.96 3.01
CA LYS A 102 -1.80 1.13 1.56
C LYS A 102 -0.79 0.23 0.88
N LEU A 103 -1.14 -0.22 -0.30
CA LEU A 103 -0.17 -0.73 -1.25
C LEU A 103 0.12 0.43 -2.20
N VAL A 104 1.38 0.80 -2.32
CA VAL A 104 1.79 1.95 -3.14
C VAL A 104 2.61 1.45 -4.30
N VAL A 105 2.16 1.79 -5.51
CA VAL A 105 2.86 1.47 -6.75
C VAL A 105 3.53 2.74 -7.23
N GLN A 106 4.85 2.75 -7.26
CA GLN A 106 5.62 3.87 -7.78
C GLN A 106 6.10 3.52 -9.17
N ILE A 107 5.72 4.33 -10.15
CA ILE A 107 6.02 4.08 -11.55
C ILE A 107 7.00 5.13 -12.04
N LYS A 108 8.09 4.68 -12.66
CA LYS A 108 9.10 5.57 -13.24
C LYS A 108 9.11 5.38 -14.74
N PRO A 109 8.50 6.29 -15.50
CA PRO A 109 8.59 6.26 -16.96
C PRO A 109 10.00 6.64 -17.42
N GLU A 110 10.34 6.27 -18.65
CA GLU A 110 11.66 6.61 -19.19
C GLU A 110 11.84 8.10 -19.40
N SER A 111 10.82 8.79 -19.86
CA SER A 111 10.95 10.20 -20.25
C SER A 111 10.05 11.15 -19.49
N LEU A 112 9.36 10.67 -18.44
CA LEU A 112 8.45 11.50 -17.65
C LEU A 112 8.81 11.37 -16.18
N PRO A 113 8.36 12.31 -15.34
CA PRO A 113 8.58 12.18 -13.91
C PRO A 113 7.87 10.96 -13.34
N ARG A 114 8.42 10.44 -12.24
CA ARG A 114 7.79 9.31 -11.56
C ARG A 114 6.46 9.74 -10.94
N PHE A 115 5.57 8.78 -10.83
CA PHE A 115 4.28 9.03 -10.19
C PHE A 115 3.88 7.80 -9.38
N LYS A 116 2.86 7.97 -8.53
CA LYS A 116 2.42 6.93 -7.61
C LYS A 116 0.94 6.66 -7.78
N ARG A 117 0.58 5.40 -7.52
CA ARG A 117 -0.81 4.97 -7.34
C ARG A 117 -0.91 4.31 -5.97
N SER A 118 -1.90 4.70 -5.19
CA SER A 118 -2.11 4.14 -3.86
C SER A 118 -3.42 3.38 -3.82
N PHE A 119 -3.39 2.20 -3.18
CA PHE A 119 -4.55 1.34 -3.05
C PHE A 119 -4.75 1.06 -1.57
N LEU A 120 -5.86 1.53 -1.02
CA LEU A 120 -6.16 1.32 0.39
C LEU A 120 -6.48 -0.14 0.65
N ILE A 121 -5.94 -0.64 1.76
CA ILE A 121 -6.31 -1.95 2.25
C ILE A 121 -6.75 -1.80 3.70
N ILE A 122 -7.57 -2.73 4.16
CA ILE A 122 -8.12 -2.69 5.51
C ILE A 122 -7.46 -3.77 6.35
N VAL A 123 -6.89 -3.35 7.49
CA VAL A 123 -6.32 -4.26 8.48
C VAL A 123 -7.20 -4.21 9.71
N HIS A 124 -7.85 -5.31 10.03
CA HIS A 124 -8.73 -5.42 11.18
C HIS A 124 -7.94 -5.84 12.41
N PRO A 125 -8.45 -5.56 13.62
CA PRO A 125 -7.84 -6.09 14.83
C PRO A 125 -7.88 -7.61 14.80
N GLY A 126 -6.70 -8.24 14.97
CA GLY A 126 -6.62 -9.69 14.83
C GLY A 126 -6.89 -10.46 16.09
N HIS A 127 -6.78 -9.84 17.24
CA HIS A 127 -6.83 -10.54 18.50
C HIS A 127 -8.22 -10.76 19.07
N HIS A 128 -9.18 -9.95 18.65
CA HIS A 128 -10.49 -9.95 19.31
C HIS A 128 -11.26 -11.26 19.14
N ARG A 129 -10.99 -12.01 18.09
CA ARG A 129 -11.74 -13.25 17.91
C ARG A 129 -11.29 -14.34 18.86
N ARG A 130 -10.17 -14.17 19.52
CA ARG A 130 -9.77 -15.17 20.50
C ARG A 130 -10.52 -15.05 21.79
N GLU A 131 -11.17 -13.96 21.98
CA GLU A 131 -11.98 -13.77 23.16
C GLU A 131 -13.22 -14.64 23.16
N GLU A 132 -13.51 -15.19 22.02
CA GLU A 132 -14.64 -16.09 21.89
C GLU A 132 -14.38 -17.46 22.44
N SER A 133 -13.17 -17.80 22.65
CA SER A 133 -12.83 -19.14 23.12
C SER A 133 -12.81 -19.25 24.62
#